data_ade67034fed3dab92f73f17ba03ecedb
#
_entry.id   ade67034fed3dab92f73f17ba03ecedb
#
_cell.length_a   1.000
_cell.length_b   1.000
_cell.length_c   1.000
_cell.angle_alpha   90.00
_cell.angle_beta   90.00
_cell.angle_gamma   90.00
#
_symmetry.space_group_name_H-M   'P 1'
#
loop_
_entity.id
_entity.type
_entity.pdbx_description
1 polymer ?
#
loop_
_entity_poly.entity_id
_entity_poly.type
_entity_poly.pdbx_seq_one_letter_code
_entity_poly.pdbx_strand_id
1 'polypeptide(L)'
;MKKSFKYFRANPCGNITGFVVAPVYPGYRKAYTKCIIEQIDKDVEQVGFISPAYEGAPLRMDMMGGEFCANATRAYGLYSAGFYDTDGLVDIEVYVSGHEGTTDVIADVKNQKAYVAMDAPLAKKTVKVKGGDYKLIQLPGISHLIVEGQEDEKFVQDALEVLKKDYKDEAYGVIFFDKEKLEIVPFVYVEGSDTLFRESSCGSGTVATVNYLEDDIDGLDEDYKISIKNPAGELEVFVYEFEDGKKLCVGGEVELSEVEKKSIDIPQDVVASVIAEHDKIVEERKKQMAEEEQEKVVDESDLTDEELEIMRKKFGFD
;
A
#
# COMPACT_ATOMS: atom_id res chain seq x y z
N MET A 1 -17.77 22.40 0.15
CA MET A 1 -16.59 23.13 -0.40
C MET A 1 -16.21 22.51 -1.73
N LYS A 2 -16.23 23.29 -2.81
CA LYS A 2 -15.86 22.79 -4.16
C LYS A 2 -14.35 22.68 -4.31
N LYS A 3 -13.87 21.51 -4.75
CA LYS A 3 -12.46 21.25 -5.08
C LYS A 3 -12.35 20.74 -6.51
N SER A 4 -11.37 21.25 -7.26
CA SER A 4 -11.06 20.83 -8.63
C SER A 4 -9.63 20.32 -8.69
N PHE A 5 -9.42 19.23 -9.42
CA PHE A 5 -8.13 18.56 -9.56
C PHE A 5 -8.03 17.84 -10.90
N LYS A 6 -6.82 17.45 -11.28
CA LYS A 6 -6.61 16.50 -12.38
C LYS A 6 -6.85 15.09 -11.84
N TYR A 7 -7.47 14.25 -12.65
CA TYR A 7 -7.89 12.91 -12.30
C TYR A 7 -7.74 11.97 -13.50
N PHE A 8 -7.32 10.75 -13.24
CA PHE A 8 -7.42 9.65 -14.17
C PHE A 8 -7.86 8.38 -13.45
N ARG A 9 -8.39 7.44 -14.21
CA ARG A 9 -8.79 6.13 -13.74
C ARG A 9 -7.81 5.09 -14.27
N ALA A 10 -7.43 4.15 -13.42
CA ALA A 10 -6.73 2.94 -13.82
C ALA A 10 -7.59 1.71 -13.53
N ASN A 11 -7.49 0.74 -14.42
CA ASN A 11 -8.06 -0.59 -14.24
C ASN A 11 -6.95 -1.64 -14.25
N PRO A 12 -6.29 -1.87 -13.12
CA PRO A 12 -5.28 -2.92 -12.97
C PRO A 12 -5.96 -4.25 -12.64
N CYS A 13 -6.48 -4.94 -13.66
CA CYS A 13 -7.15 -6.23 -13.48
C CYS A 13 -8.39 -6.16 -12.57
N GLY A 14 -9.28 -5.17 -12.79
CA GLY A 14 -10.56 -5.05 -12.09
C GLY A 14 -10.53 -4.35 -10.74
N ASN A 15 -9.37 -4.15 -10.11
CA ASN A 15 -9.23 -3.35 -8.90
C ASN A 15 -9.13 -1.86 -9.23
N ILE A 16 -10.28 -1.29 -9.61
CA ILE A 16 -10.37 0.04 -10.20
C ILE A 16 -9.88 1.11 -9.23
N THR A 17 -8.85 1.85 -9.63
CA THR A 17 -8.24 2.90 -8.84
C THR A 17 -8.46 4.26 -9.49
N GLY A 18 -9.01 5.21 -8.72
CA GLY A 18 -9.06 6.61 -9.10
C GLY A 18 -7.82 7.36 -8.63
N PHE A 19 -7.13 8.09 -9.51
CA PHE A 19 -5.94 8.86 -9.14
C PHE A 19 -6.22 10.36 -9.15
N VAL A 20 -6.00 10.99 -8.00
CA VAL A 20 -6.03 12.45 -7.84
C VAL A 20 -4.61 12.99 -8.04
N VAL A 21 -4.38 13.71 -9.14
CA VAL A 21 -3.08 14.32 -9.47
C VAL A 21 -3.01 15.70 -8.83
N ALA A 22 -2.97 15.73 -7.52
CA ALA A 22 -2.79 16.92 -6.69
C ALA A 22 -2.44 16.52 -5.26
N PRO A 23 -1.61 17.29 -4.56
CA PRO A 23 -1.40 17.07 -3.14
C PRO A 23 -2.70 17.32 -2.36
N VAL A 24 -3.08 16.35 -1.55
CA VAL A 24 -4.26 16.42 -0.66
C VAL A 24 -3.81 16.17 0.77
N TYR A 25 -4.16 17.10 1.67
CA TYR A 25 -3.88 16.93 3.09
C TYR A 25 -4.47 15.59 3.59
N PRO A 26 -3.70 14.75 4.32
CA PRO A 26 -4.12 13.41 4.69
C PRO A 26 -5.51 13.33 5.34
N GLY A 27 -5.85 14.25 6.24
CA GLY A 27 -7.17 14.31 6.87
C GLY A 27 -8.35 14.50 5.91
N TYR A 28 -8.12 14.98 4.67
CA TYR A 28 -9.16 15.09 3.65
C TYR A 28 -9.25 13.86 2.73
N ARG A 29 -8.28 12.94 2.73
CA ARG A 29 -8.23 11.83 1.76
C ARG A 29 -9.49 10.97 1.81
N LYS A 30 -9.94 10.61 3.02
CA LYS A 30 -11.19 9.85 3.22
C LYS A 30 -12.42 10.57 2.64
N ALA A 31 -12.52 11.89 2.84
CA ALA A 31 -13.60 12.69 2.28
C ALA A 31 -13.54 12.80 0.76
N TYR A 32 -12.33 12.97 0.19
CA TYR A 32 -12.13 12.95 -1.25
C TYR A 32 -12.53 11.61 -1.86
N THR A 33 -12.08 10.50 -1.27
CA THR A 33 -12.42 9.15 -1.72
C THR A 33 -13.92 8.95 -1.78
N LYS A 34 -14.63 9.25 -0.68
CA LYS A 34 -16.10 9.17 -0.63
C LYS A 34 -16.75 10.01 -1.72
N CYS A 35 -16.35 11.29 -1.86
CA CYS A 35 -16.91 12.18 -2.87
C CYS A 35 -16.58 11.73 -4.31
N ILE A 36 -15.40 11.16 -4.57
CA ILE A 36 -15.04 10.63 -5.87
C ILE A 36 -15.96 9.47 -6.25
N ILE A 37 -16.12 8.50 -5.34
CA ILE A 37 -17.02 7.35 -5.56
C ILE A 37 -18.46 7.80 -5.78
N GLU A 38 -18.96 8.74 -4.99
CA GLU A 38 -20.36 9.19 -5.07
C GLU A 38 -20.65 10.14 -6.26
N GLN A 39 -19.67 10.99 -6.66
CA GLN A 39 -19.91 12.11 -7.58
C GLN A 39 -19.20 11.98 -8.94
N ILE A 40 -18.15 11.16 -9.05
CA ILE A 40 -17.35 11.01 -10.27
C ILE A 40 -17.49 9.62 -10.87
N ASP A 41 -17.14 8.57 -10.08
CA ASP A 41 -17.10 7.20 -10.59
C ASP A 41 -17.39 6.19 -9.47
N LYS A 42 -18.57 5.61 -9.50
CA LYS A 42 -19.05 4.63 -8.50
C LYS A 42 -18.38 3.26 -8.58
N ASP A 43 -17.70 2.98 -9.70
CA ASP A 43 -17.01 1.71 -9.91
C ASP A 43 -15.58 1.73 -9.35
N VAL A 44 -15.09 2.90 -8.88
CA VAL A 44 -13.81 3.03 -8.21
C VAL A 44 -13.85 2.35 -6.83
N GLU A 45 -12.93 1.42 -6.60
CA GLU A 45 -12.81 0.69 -5.33
C GLU A 45 -11.88 1.41 -4.35
N GLN A 46 -10.88 2.15 -4.88
CA GLN A 46 -9.85 2.82 -4.08
C GLN A 46 -9.34 4.09 -4.76
N VAL A 47 -8.70 4.97 -3.98
CA VAL A 47 -8.16 6.23 -4.49
C VAL A 47 -6.71 6.41 -4.07
N GLY A 48 -5.86 6.70 -5.07
CA GLY A 48 -4.47 7.14 -4.91
C GLY A 48 -4.34 8.65 -5.07
N PHE A 49 -3.50 9.27 -4.24
CA PHE A 49 -3.23 10.70 -4.25
C PHE A 49 -1.79 10.95 -4.66
N ILE A 50 -1.58 11.56 -5.83
CA ILE A 50 -0.25 11.84 -6.37
C ILE A 50 0.19 13.24 -5.94
N SER A 51 1.32 13.32 -5.29
CA SER A 51 1.92 14.56 -4.81
C SER A 51 3.40 14.62 -5.17
N PRO A 52 4.02 15.83 -5.19
CA PRO A 52 5.46 15.94 -5.34
C PRO A 52 6.17 15.08 -4.30
N ALA A 53 7.17 14.33 -4.74
CA ALA A 53 7.96 13.51 -3.85
C ALA A 53 8.92 14.36 -3.03
N TYR A 54 9.29 13.80 -1.90
CA TYR A 54 10.35 14.30 -1.06
C TYR A 54 11.67 13.57 -1.44
N GLU A 55 12.82 14.21 -1.24
CA GLU A 55 14.15 13.60 -1.45
C GLU A 55 14.55 13.24 -2.89
N GLY A 56 14.06 14.00 -3.86
CA GLY A 56 14.53 13.93 -5.24
C GLY A 56 13.76 12.99 -6.16
N ALA A 57 12.87 12.16 -5.66
CA ALA A 57 11.95 11.44 -6.52
C ALA A 57 10.89 12.38 -7.10
N PRO A 58 10.51 12.22 -8.37
CA PRO A 58 9.66 13.19 -9.06
C PRO A 58 8.24 13.25 -8.50
N LEU A 59 7.69 12.13 -8.08
CA LEU A 59 6.30 12.02 -7.60
C LEU A 59 6.18 10.96 -6.51
N ARG A 60 5.15 11.14 -5.66
CA ARG A 60 4.75 10.18 -4.64
C ARG A 60 3.26 9.87 -4.77
N MET A 61 2.89 8.63 -4.60
CA MET A 61 1.50 8.19 -4.52
C MET A 61 1.19 7.70 -3.11
N ASP A 62 0.14 8.24 -2.51
CA ASP A 62 -0.38 7.79 -1.23
C ASP A 62 -1.78 7.22 -1.42
N MET A 63 -2.02 6.05 -0.87
CA MET A 63 -3.35 5.45 -0.83
C MET A 63 -4.25 6.17 0.17
N MET A 64 -5.55 6.01 -0.01
CA MET A 64 -6.60 6.65 0.79
C MET A 64 -6.49 6.36 2.30
N GLY A 65 -6.04 5.16 2.68
CA GLY A 65 -5.80 4.73 4.06
C GLY A 65 -4.32 4.78 4.50
N GLY A 66 -3.40 5.08 3.56
CA GLY A 66 -1.96 5.08 3.82
C GLY A 66 -1.29 3.71 3.68
N GLU A 67 -2.04 2.68 3.31
CA GLU A 67 -1.60 1.31 3.06
C GLU A 67 -0.75 1.19 1.77
N PHE A 68 -0.02 0.08 1.65
CA PHE A 68 0.57 -0.34 0.38
C PHE A 68 -0.47 -1.10 -0.45
N CYS A 69 -0.57 -0.76 -1.75
CA CYS A 69 -1.41 -1.48 -2.69
C CYS A 69 -0.65 -1.79 -3.97
N ALA A 70 -0.33 -3.06 -4.20
CA ALA A 70 0.42 -3.52 -5.38
C ALA A 70 -0.26 -3.11 -6.70
N ASN A 71 -1.58 -3.23 -6.80
CA ASN A 71 -2.34 -2.86 -7.99
C ASN A 71 -2.28 -1.35 -8.28
N ALA A 72 -2.46 -0.52 -7.25
CA ALA A 72 -2.33 0.93 -7.40
C ALA A 72 -0.89 1.34 -7.71
N THR A 73 0.10 0.70 -7.07
CA THR A 73 1.52 0.97 -7.30
C THR A 73 1.93 0.68 -8.73
N ARG A 74 1.58 -0.48 -9.30
CA ARG A 74 1.91 -0.81 -10.69
C ARG A 74 1.19 0.10 -11.70
N ALA A 75 -0.07 0.48 -11.41
CA ALA A 75 -0.79 1.43 -12.25
C ALA A 75 -0.18 2.83 -12.20
N TYR A 76 0.25 3.28 -11.02
CA TYR A 76 0.99 4.52 -10.83
C TYR A 76 2.36 4.47 -11.52
N GLY A 77 3.06 3.34 -11.47
CA GLY A 77 4.31 3.11 -12.19
C GLY A 77 4.12 3.25 -13.70
N LEU A 78 3.11 2.62 -14.28
CA LEU A 78 2.80 2.74 -15.70
C LEU A 78 2.47 4.20 -16.10
N TYR A 79 1.68 4.91 -15.27
CA TYR A 79 1.41 6.34 -15.47
C TYR A 79 2.70 7.17 -15.43
N SER A 80 3.58 6.89 -14.47
CA SER A 80 4.85 7.60 -14.31
C SER A 80 5.83 7.30 -15.45
N ALA A 81 5.85 6.07 -15.95
CA ALA A 81 6.65 5.68 -17.12
C ALA A 81 6.29 6.47 -18.38
N GLY A 82 5.04 6.93 -18.51
CA GLY A 82 4.60 7.78 -19.59
C GLY A 82 5.27 9.17 -19.65
N PHE A 83 6.00 9.59 -18.62
CA PHE A 83 6.83 10.80 -18.62
C PHE A 83 8.23 10.59 -19.19
N TYR A 84 8.64 9.34 -19.39
CA TYR A 84 9.91 9.02 -20.06
C TYR A 84 9.70 8.94 -21.57
N ASP A 85 10.68 9.38 -22.33
CA ASP A 85 10.63 9.32 -23.80
C ASP A 85 10.98 7.90 -24.27
N THR A 86 10.07 6.96 -24.01
CA THR A 86 10.18 5.55 -24.39
C THR A 86 8.83 4.95 -24.71
N ASP A 87 8.81 4.02 -25.64
CA ASP A 87 7.66 3.20 -26.01
C ASP A 87 7.85 1.71 -25.63
N GLY A 88 8.90 1.40 -24.88
CA GLY A 88 9.28 0.04 -24.48
C GLY A 88 9.12 -0.25 -23.00
N LEU A 89 9.87 -1.24 -22.53
CA LEU A 89 10.02 -1.57 -21.13
C LEU A 89 10.85 -0.52 -20.41
N VAL A 90 10.38 -0.11 -19.24
CA VAL A 90 11.08 0.82 -18.34
C VAL A 90 11.03 0.27 -16.94
N ASP A 91 12.18 0.20 -16.29
CA ASP A 91 12.29 -0.03 -14.86
C ASP A 91 12.30 1.32 -14.17
N ILE A 92 11.36 1.55 -13.27
CA ILE A 92 11.25 2.80 -12.53
C ILE A 92 11.09 2.55 -11.04
N GLU A 93 11.67 3.42 -10.24
CA GLU A 93 11.42 3.46 -8.81
C GLU A 93 10.32 4.46 -8.51
N VAL A 94 9.40 4.08 -7.63
CA VAL A 94 8.30 4.93 -7.18
C VAL A 94 8.22 4.99 -5.66
N TYR A 95 7.87 6.17 -5.11
CA TYR A 95 7.50 6.30 -3.70
C TYR A 95 6.00 6.06 -3.54
N VAL A 96 5.64 5.17 -2.62
CA VAL A 96 4.24 4.85 -2.30
C VAL A 96 4.02 4.76 -0.80
N SER A 97 2.79 4.99 -0.36
CA SER A 97 2.43 4.78 1.05
C SER A 97 2.49 3.29 1.43
N GLY A 98 2.69 3.02 2.71
CA GLY A 98 2.75 1.66 3.25
C GLY A 98 4.00 0.86 2.83
N HIS A 99 4.99 1.51 2.18
CA HIS A 99 6.29 0.95 1.84
C HIS A 99 7.41 1.89 2.29
N GLU A 100 8.46 1.34 2.89
CA GLU A 100 9.62 2.10 3.32
C GLU A 100 10.61 2.26 2.15
N GLY A 101 10.96 3.49 1.81
CA GLY A 101 11.79 3.79 0.65
C GLY A 101 11.03 3.76 -0.68
N THR A 102 11.73 3.41 -1.75
CA THR A 102 11.16 3.23 -3.10
C THR A 102 10.82 1.76 -3.35
N THR A 103 9.91 1.52 -4.27
CA THR A 103 9.65 0.19 -4.83
C THR A 103 9.79 0.22 -6.34
N ASP A 104 10.25 -0.88 -6.95
CA ASP A 104 10.47 -0.97 -8.37
C ASP A 104 9.21 -1.39 -9.10
N VAL A 105 9.01 -0.79 -10.27
CA VAL A 105 7.95 -1.15 -11.21
C VAL A 105 8.55 -1.34 -12.60
N ILE A 106 8.31 -2.50 -13.18
CA ILE A 106 8.56 -2.76 -14.59
C ILE A 106 7.32 -2.32 -15.36
N ALA A 107 7.43 -1.29 -16.18
CA ALA A 107 6.36 -0.75 -16.99
C ALA A 107 6.57 -1.01 -18.47
N ASP A 108 5.63 -1.67 -19.12
CA ASP A 108 5.56 -1.81 -20.59
C ASP A 108 4.51 -0.82 -21.11
N VAL A 109 4.98 0.36 -21.45
CA VAL A 109 4.11 1.47 -21.90
C VAL A 109 3.37 1.11 -23.19
N LYS A 110 4.02 0.40 -24.11
CA LYS A 110 3.45 0.00 -25.39
C LYS A 110 2.33 -1.00 -25.26
N ASN A 111 2.51 -2.01 -24.40
CA ASN A 111 1.55 -3.09 -24.24
C ASN A 111 0.60 -2.86 -23.06
N GLN A 112 0.70 -1.69 -22.38
CA GLN A 112 -0.13 -1.35 -21.23
C GLN A 112 -0.07 -2.42 -20.12
N LYS A 113 1.15 -2.86 -19.79
CA LYS A 113 1.42 -3.81 -18.71
C LYS A 113 2.32 -3.19 -17.66
N ALA A 114 2.11 -3.56 -16.41
CA ALA A 114 3.00 -3.18 -15.33
C ALA A 114 3.07 -4.25 -14.25
N TYR A 115 4.26 -4.40 -13.69
CA TYR A 115 4.58 -5.35 -12.64
C TYR A 115 5.31 -4.62 -11.52
N VAL A 116 4.89 -4.83 -10.28
CA VAL A 116 5.54 -4.24 -9.11
C VAL A 116 6.39 -5.29 -8.41
N ALA A 117 7.58 -4.90 -7.98
CA ALA A 117 8.42 -5.71 -7.13
C ALA A 117 7.79 -5.83 -5.73
N MET A 118 7.80 -7.03 -5.19
CA MET A 118 7.26 -7.37 -3.89
C MET A 118 8.36 -7.90 -2.99
N ASP A 119 8.33 -7.50 -1.75
CA ASP A 119 9.24 -8.04 -0.74
C ASP A 119 9.02 -9.54 -0.54
N ALA A 120 10.09 -10.23 -0.19
CA ALA A 120 10.02 -11.63 0.19
C ALA A 120 9.14 -11.82 1.44
N PRO A 121 8.46 -12.96 1.58
CA PRO A 121 7.69 -13.25 2.79
C PRO A 121 8.56 -13.20 4.05
N LEU A 122 8.09 -12.48 5.06
CA LEU A 122 8.72 -12.44 6.38
C LEU A 122 8.64 -13.79 7.09
N ALA A 123 7.53 -14.52 6.89
CA ALA A 123 7.34 -15.85 7.44
C ALA A 123 6.24 -16.64 6.72
N LYS A 124 6.36 -17.98 6.76
CA LYS A 124 5.32 -18.94 6.41
C LYS A 124 4.97 -19.73 7.69
N LYS A 125 3.72 -19.63 8.16
CA LYS A 125 3.27 -20.24 9.44
C LYS A 125 2.05 -21.12 9.22
N THR A 126 1.74 -21.94 10.23
CA THR A 126 0.47 -22.68 10.30
C THR A 126 -0.38 -22.06 11.39
N VAL A 127 -1.62 -21.69 11.08
CA VAL A 127 -2.59 -21.06 11.97
C VAL A 127 -3.82 -21.94 12.11
N LYS A 128 -4.33 -22.06 13.33
CA LYS A 128 -5.55 -22.82 13.61
C LYS A 128 -6.78 -21.91 13.59
N VAL A 129 -7.75 -22.23 12.70
CA VAL A 129 -9.04 -21.57 12.66
C VAL A 129 -10.14 -22.64 12.71
N LYS A 130 -11.05 -22.55 13.69
CA LYS A 130 -12.15 -23.52 13.88
C LYS A 130 -11.71 -25.00 13.88
N GLY A 131 -10.50 -25.26 14.37
CA GLY A 131 -9.94 -26.63 14.47
C GLY A 131 -9.27 -27.15 13.20
N GLY A 132 -9.29 -26.41 12.10
CA GLY A 132 -8.50 -26.65 10.89
C GLY A 132 -7.15 -25.96 10.94
N ASP A 133 -6.15 -26.54 10.27
CA ASP A 133 -4.80 -25.98 10.11
C ASP A 133 -4.69 -25.32 8.72
N TYR A 134 -4.32 -24.04 8.67
CA TYR A 134 -4.20 -23.24 7.45
C TYR A 134 -2.82 -22.59 7.36
N LYS A 135 -2.34 -22.34 6.16
CA LYS A 135 -1.08 -21.62 5.95
C LYS A 135 -1.29 -20.11 5.96
N LEU A 136 -0.48 -19.45 6.75
CA LEU A 136 -0.37 -17.99 6.80
C LEU A 136 0.94 -17.56 6.14
N ILE A 137 0.84 -16.72 5.14
CA ILE A 137 1.97 -16.07 4.47
C ILE A 137 2.02 -14.63 4.94
N GLN A 138 3.07 -14.27 5.66
CA GLN A 138 3.26 -12.91 6.15
C GLN A 138 4.15 -12.14 5.18
N LEU A 139 3.60 -11.09 4.60
CA LEU A 139 4.31 -10.09 3.81
C LEU A 139 4.46 -8.82 4.65
N PRO A 140 5.36 -7.88 4.31
CA PRO A 140 5.40 -6.58 4.98
C PRO A 140 4.03 -5.87 4.94
N GLY A 141 3.51 -5.52 6.11
CA GLY A 141 2.25 -4.80 6.28
C GLY A 141 0.96 -5.63 6.09
N ILE A 142 1.05 -6.89 5.61
CA ILE A 142 -0.14 -7.72 5.40
C ILE A 142 0.13 -9.22 5.62
N SER A 143 -0.77 -9.89 6.32
CA SER A 143 -0.77 -11.35 6.47
C SER A 143 -1.92 -11.99 5.72
N HIS A 144 -1.63 -12.98 4.87
CA HIS A 144 -2.62 -13.72 4.09
C HIS A 144 -2.77 -15.16 4.57
N LEU A 145 -3.99 -15.54 4.98
CA LEU A 145 -4.37 -16.92 5.28
C LEU A 145 -4.86 -17.60 4.00
N ILE A 146 -4.19 -18.66 3.59
CA ILE A 146 -4.57 -19.42 2.39
C ILE A 146 -5.52 -20.55 2.80
N VAL A 147 -6.67 -20.61 2.15
CA VAL A 147 -7.76 -21.56 2.41
C VAL A 147 -8.09 -22.31 1.13
N GLU A 148 -7.67 -23.58 1.02
CA GLU A 148 -8.08 -24.39 -0.14
C GLU A 148 -9.58 -24.67 -0.07
N GLY A 149 -10.32 -24.29 -1.11
CA GLY A 149 -11.76 -24.50 -1.24
C GLY A 149 -12.54 -23.30 -1.73
N GLN A 150 -13.86 -23.38 -1.60
CA GLN A 150 -14.77 -22.32 -2.02
C GLN A 150 -14.89 -21.22 -0.95
N GLU A 151 -15.21 -20.00 -1.39
CA GLU A 151 -15.43 -18.87 -0.49
C GLU A 151 -16.54 -19.14 0.53
N ASP A 152 -16.28 -18.72 1.79
CA ASP A 152 -17.21 -18.77 2.92
C ASP A 152 -17.05 -17.50 3.77
N GLU A 153 -17.98 -16.56 3.64
CA GLU A 153 -17.94 -15.29 4.36
C GLU A 153 -17.96 -15.47 5.89
N LYS A 154 -18.60 -16.53 6.39
CA LYS A 154 -18.57 -16.80 7.83
C LYS A 154 -17.18 -17.23 8.29
N PHE A 155 -16.51 -18.05 7.51
CA PHE A 155 -15.14 -18.44 7.79
C PHE A 155 -14.20 -17.22 7.75
N VAL A 156 -14.42 -16.25 6.85
CA VAL A 156 -13.66 -14.99 6.81
C VAL A 156 -13.70 -14.28 8.16
N GLN A 157 -14.90 -14.13 8.76
CA GLN A 157 -15.03 -13.48 10.07
C GLN A 157 -14.28 -14.25 11.17
N ASP A 158 -14.45 -15.56 11.22
CA ASP A 158 -13.76 -16.42 12.19
C ASP A 158 -12.22 -16.35 12.03
N ALA A 159 -11.73 -16.30 10.80
CA ALA A 159 -10.29 -16.18 10.50
C ALA A 159 -9.75 -14.80 10.91
N LEU A 160 -10.46 -13.72 10.59
CA LEU A 160 -10.07 -12.37 10.96
C LEU A 160 -10.01 -12.17 12.47
N GLU A 161 -10.93 -12.76 13.25
CA GLU A 161 -10.87 -12.74 14.71
C GLU A 161 -9.55 -13.34 15.24
N VAL A 162 -9.09 -14.45 14.66
CA VAL A 162 -7.83 -15.10 15.03
C VAL A 162 -6.64 -14.24 14.59
N LEU A 163 -6.63 -13.79 13.33
CA LEU A 163 -5.52 -13.02 12.78
C LEU A 163 -5.30 -11.70 13.54
N LYS A 164 -6.35 -10.91 13.74
CA LYS A 164 -6.29 -9.63 14.48
C LYS A 164 -5.86 -9.79 15.95
N LYS A 165 -6.17 -10.93 16.55
CA LYS A 165 -5.78 -11.22 17.93
C LYS A 165 -4.30 -11.62 18.05
N ASP A 166 -3.82 -12.48 17.15
CA ASP A 166 -2.54 -13.16 17.29
C ASP A 166 -1.41 -12.49 16.49
N TYR A 167 -1.75 -11.58 15.56
CA TYR A 167 -0.81 -10.87 14.69
C TYR A 167 -1.07 -9.36 14.73
N LYS A 168 -0.03 -8.56 14.39
CA LYS A 168 -0.11 -7.10 14.33
C LYS A 168 0.37 -6.65 12.96
N ASP A 169 -0.57 -6.58 12.03
CA ASP A 169 -0.33 -6.10 10.68
C ASP A 169 -1.30 -4.94 10.35
N GLU A 170 -1.00 -4.18 9.31
CA GLU A 170 -1.86 -3.08 8.82
C GLU A 170 -3.09 -3.63 8.08
N ALA A 171 -2.96 -4.85 7.52
CA ALA A 171 -4.05 -5.54 6.82
C ALA A 171 -3.98 -7.07 7.01
N TYR A 172 -5.13 -7.72 6.83
CA TYR A 172 -5.28 -9.17 6.91
C TYR A 172 -6.09 -9.69 5.73
N GLY A 173 -5.54 -10.67 5.02
CA GLY A 173 -6.23 -11.33 3.91
C GLY A 173 -6.67 -12.75 4.27
N VAL A 174 -7.83 -13.14 3.78
CA VAL A 174 -8.29 -14.52 3.72
C VAL A 174 -8.48 -14.85 2.24
N ILE A 175 -7.63 -15.75 1.72
CA ILE A 175 -7.55 -16.08 0.31
C ILE A 175 -8.12 -17.48 0.12
N PHE A 176 -9.31 -17.58 -0.46
CA PHE A 176 -9.82 -18.85 -0.91
C PHE A 176 -9.14 -19.24 -2.21
N PHE A 177 -8.63 -20.47 -2.29
CA PHE A 177 -7.79 -20.92 -3.39
C PHE A 177 -8.28 -22.23 -3.96
N ASP A 178 -8.62 -22.22 -5.26
CA ASP A 178 -8.87 -23.40 -6.06
C ASP A 178 -7.56 -23.81 -6.77
N LYS A 179 -6.88 -24.82 -6.21
CA LYS A 179 -5.57 -25.29 -6.68
C LYS A 179 -5.61 -25.90 -8.07
N GLU A 180 -6.74 -26.51 -8.46
CA GLU A 180 -6.85 -27.15 -9.78
C GLU A 180 -7.00 -26.13 -10.89
N LYS A 181 -7.63 -24.98 -10.60
CA LYS A 181 -7.86 -23.90 -11.56
C LYS A 181 -6.83 -22.77 -11.45
N LEU A 182 -5.98 -22.78 -10.43
CA LEU A 182 -5.12 -21.65 -10.04
C LEU A 182 -5.92 -20.35 -9.90
N GLU A 183 -7.03 -20.42 -9.16
CA GLU A 183 -7.97 -19.32 -8.99
C GLU A 183 -8.11 -18.95 -7.52
N ILE A 184 -8.09 -17.64 -7.22
CA ILE A 184 -8.27 -17.12 -5.87
C ILE A 184 -9.50 -16.23 -5.76
N VAL A 185 -10.09 -16.21 -4.56
CA VAL A 185 -11.09 -15.22 -4.14
C VAL A 185 -10.55 -14.54 -2.87
N PRO A 186 -10.06 -13.29 -3.00
CA PRO A 186 -9.45 -12.58 -1.88
C PRO A 186 -10.48 -11.78 -1.08
N PHE A 187 -10.43 -11.91 0.25
CA PHE A 187 -11.07 -11.00 1.21
C PHE A 187 -9.98 -10.29 2.00
N VAL A 188 -9.95 -8.97 1.96
CA VAL A 188 -8.92 -8.16 2.62
C VAL A 188 -9.56 -7.18 3.59
N TYR A 189 -9.14 -7.25 4.84
CA TYR A 189 -9.47 -6.30 5.88
C TYR A 189 -8.31 -5.34 6.10
N VAL A 190 -8.59 -4.04 6.10
CA VAL A 190 -7.62 -2.96 6.32
C VAL A 190 -7.89 -2.31 7.67
N GLU A 191 -6.93 -2.42 8.61
CA GLU A 191 -7.08 -1.93 9.99
C GLU A 191 -7.30 -0.41 10.04
N GLY A 192 -6.51 0.36 9.30
CA GLY A 192 -6.57 1.83 9.32
C GLY A 192 -7.89 2.43 8.84
N SER A 193 -8.66 1.72 8.03
CA SER A 193 -9.98 2.14 7.54
C SER A 193 -11.14 1.39 8.18
N ASP A 194 -10.86 0.31 8.92
CA ASP A 194 -11.85 -0.64 9.47
C ASP A 194 -12.82 -1.15 8.39
N THR A 195 -12.24 -1.58 7.25
CA THR A 195 -13.01 -2.03 6.10
C THR A 195 -12.62 -3.43 5.67
N LEU A 196 -13.60 -4.25 5.32
CA LEU A 196 -13.42 -5.57 4.72
C LEU A 196 -13.96 -5.54 3.29
N PHE A 197 -13.11 -5.93 2.34
CA PHE A 197 -13.46 -6.03 0.93
C PHE A 197 -13.30 -7.45 0.41
N ARG A 198 -14.26 -7.91 -0.37
CA ARG A 198 -14.07 -9.00 -1.32
C ARG A 198 -13.50 -8.38 -2.59
N GLU A 199 -12.20 -8.51 -2.79
CA GLU A 199 -11.50 -7.80 -3.86
C GLU A 199 -11.73 -8.46 -5.22
N SER A 200 -11.81 -7.63 -6.26
CA SER A 200 -11.84 -8.07 -7.66
C SER A 200 -10.47 -8.59 -8.12
N SER A 201 -9.40 -8.11 -7.51
CA SER A 201 -8.01 -8.53 -7.77
C SER A 201 -7.11 -8.14 -6.60
N CYS A 202 -6.25 -9.05 -6.15
CA CYS A 202 -5.33 -8.84 -5.04
C CYS A 202 -3.89 -9.24 -5.42
N GLY A 203 -3.01 -8.25 -5.58
CA GLY A 203 -1.61 -8.49 -5.91
C GLY A 203 -0.86 -9.22 -4.80
N SER A 204 -0.96 -8.77 -3.55
CA SER A 204 -0.33 -9.41 -2.40
C SER A 204 -0.89 -10.80 -2.11
N GLY A 205 -2.21 -10.99 -2.27
CA GLY A 205 -2.86 -12.30 -2.18
C GLY A 205 -2.39 -13.27 -3.27
N THR A 206 -2.15 -12.76 -4.48
CA THR A 206 -1.57 -13.53 -5.59
C THR A 206 -0.15 -13.99 -5.25
N VAL A 207 0.70 -13.08 -4.78
CA VAL A 207 2.07 -13.39 -4.32
C VAL A 207 2.07 -14.40 -3.16
N ALA A 208 1.18 -14.22 -2.19
CA ALA A 208 1.03 -15.14 -1.07
C ALA A 208 0.63 -16.55 -1.54
N THR A 209 -0.26 -16.64 -2.55
CA THR A 209 -0.67 -17.91 -3.14
C THR A 209 0.46 -18.61 -3.88
N VAL A 210 1.27 -17.88 -4.65
CA VAL A 210 2.46 -18.45 -5.30
C VAL A 210 3.46 -18.94 -4.24
N ASN A 211 3.70 -18.17 -3.19
CA ASN A 211 4.53 -18.61 -2.07
C ASN A 211 3.96 -19.79 -1.27
N TYR A 212 2.66 -20.01 -1.33
CA TYR A 212 2.02 -21.21 -0.78
C TYR A 212 2.25 -22.44 -1.66
N LEU A 213 2.21 -22.26 -2.99
CA LEU A 213 2.40 -23.35 -3.96
C LEU A 213 3.86 -23.82 -4.03
N GLU A 214 4.77 -22.87 -4.00
CA GLU A 214 6.20 -23.12 -4.19
C GLU A 214 6.95 -22.96 -2.87
N ASP A 215 7.68 -24.00 -2.48
CA ASP A 215 8.58 -23.91 -1.32
C ASP A 215 9.84 -23.10 -1.67
N ASP A 216 10.22 -23.10 -2.97
CA ASP A 216 11.33 -22.38 -3.55
C ASP A 216 10.90 -21.69 -4.85
N ILE A 217 10.94 -20.36 -4.86
CA ILE A 217 10.57 -19.53 -6.02
C ILE A 217 11.77 -19.26 -6.95
N ASP A 218 12.95 -19.79 -6.65
CA ASP A 218 14.17 -19.57 -7.44
C ASP A 218 14.09 -20.12 -8.88
N GLY A 219 13.11 -21.00 -9.14
CA GLY A 219 12.82 -21.50 -10.49
C GLY A 219 11.96 -20.59 -11.35
N LEU A 220 11.41 -19.51 -10.76
CA LEU A 220 10.64 -18.51 -11.50
C LEU A 220 11.60 -17.48 -12.09
N ASP A 221 11.41 -17.16 -13.37
CA ASP A 221 12.13 -16.09 -14.07
C ASP A 221 11.20 -15.39 -15.08
N GLU A 222 11.73 -14.49 -15.87
CA GLU A 222 10.96 -13.73 -16.87
C GLU A 222 10.31 -14.63 -17.94
N ASP A 223 10.90 -15.77 -18.22
CA ASP A 223 10.41 -16.75 -19.20
C ASP A 223 9.41 -17.76 -18.56
N TYR A 224 9.49 -17.97 -17.24
CA TYR A 224 8.62 -18.87 -16.49
C TYR A 224 7.82 -18.11 -15.44
N LYS A 225 6.59 -17.75 -15.79
CA LYS A 225 5.64 -17.01 -14.96
C LYS A 225 4.52 -17.93 -14.47
N ILE A 226 4.07 -17.70 -13.25
CA ILE A 226 2.84 -18.32 -12.72
C ILE A 226 1.69 -17.33 -12.85
N SER A 227 0.65 -17.72 -13.57
CA SER A 227 -0.60 -16.95 -13.66
C SER A 227 -1.60 -17.45 -12.65
N ILE A 228 -2.12 -16.54 -11.82
CA ILE A 228 -3.19 -16.79 -10.86
C ILE A 228 -4.42 -16.00 -11.28
N LYS A 229 -5.55 -16.70 -11.44
CA LYS A 229 -6.83 -16.06 -11.72
C LYS A 229 -7.38 -15.40 -10.47
N ASN A 230 -7.77 -14.17 -10.62
CA ASN A 230 -8.53 -13.38 -9.66
C ASN A 230 -9.96 -13.18 -10.20
N PRO A 231 -10.95 -12.73 -9.41
CA PRO A 231 -12.33 -12.58 -9.90
C PRO A 231 -12.47 -11.72 -11.17
N ALA A 232 -11.63 -10.73 -11.38
CA ALA A 232 -11.71 -9.82 -12.53
C ALA A 232 -10.66 -10.06 -13.62
N GLY A 233 -9.74 -11.02 -13.46
CA GLY A 233 -8.72 -11.32 -14.48
C GLY A 233 -7.54 -12.10 -13.91
N GLU A 234 -6.43 -12.10 -14.61
CA GLU A 234 -5.24 -12.84 -14.23
C GLU A 234 -4.10 -11.90 -13.82
N LEU A 235 -3.36 -12.29 -12.79
CA LEU A 235 -2.09 -11.68 -12.42
C LEU A 235 -0.96 -12.69 -12.59
N GLU A 236 0.11 -12.24 -13.22
CA GLU A 236 1.33 -13.00 -13.44
C GLU A 236 2.32 -12.72 -12.30
N VAL A 237 3.02 -13.76 -11.84
CA VAL A 237 4.09 -13.67 -10.85
C VAL A 237 5.35 -14.31 -11.43
N PHE A 238 6.47 -13.62 -11.33
CA PHE A 238 7.78 -14.09 -11.80
C PHE A 238 8.90 -13.40 -11.03
N VAL A 239 10.13 -13.89 -11.18
CA VAL A 239 11.34 -13.26 -10.61
C VAL A 239 12.04 -12.44 -11.69
N TYR A 240 12.37 -11.20 -11.37
CA TYR A 240 13.09 -10.28 -12.25
C TYR A 240 14.41 -9.84 -11.59
N GLU A 241 15.45 -9.64 -12.42
CA GLU A 241 16.77 -9.18 -11.99
C GLU A 241 16.88 -7.66 -12.11
N PHE A 242 16.77 -6.95 -10.97
CA PHE A 242 17.04 -5.52 -10.86
C PHE A 242 18.52 -5.25 -10.58
N GLU A 243 18.97 -4.00 -10.63
CA GLU A 243 20.35 -3.62 -10.33
C GLU A 243 20.80 -4.04 -8.92
N ASP A 244 19.88 -4.03 -7.96
CA ASP A 244 20.10 -4.39 -6.55
C ASP A 244 19.80 -5.86 -6.23
N GLY A 245 19.43 -6.68 -7.23
CA GLY A 245 19.22 -8.13 -7.12
C GLY A 245 17.86 -8.61 -7.60
N LYS A 246 17.62 -9.91 -7.38
CA LYS A 246 16.39 -10.57 -7.81
C LYS A 246 15.24 -10.27 -6.88
N LYS A 247 14.10 -9.87 -7.46
CA LYS A 247 12.86 -9.61 -6.74
C LYS A 247 11.67 -10.34 -7.38
N LEU A 248 10.73 -10.74 -6.56
CA LEU A 248 9.46 -11.30 -7.03
C LEU A 248 8.57 -10.16 -7.54
N CYS A 249 8.09 -10.26 -8.76
CA CYS A 249 7.22 -9.28 -9.38
C CYS A 249 5.82 -9.81 -9.58
N VAL A 250 4.81 -8.97 -9.38
CA VAL A 250 3.40 -9.28 -9.63
C VAL A 250 2.75 -8.21 -10.49
N GLY A 251 1.98 -8.61 -11.48
CA GLY A 251 1.27 -7.66 -12.33
C GLY A 251 0.59 -8.27 -13.54
N GLY A 252 0.45 -7.46 -14.58
CA GLY A 252 -0.23 -7.78 -15.83
C GLY A 252 -0.78 -6.52 -16.48
N GLU A 253 -1.87 -6.64 -17.23
CA GLU A 253 -2.50 -5.52 -17.92
C GLU A 253 -2.98 -4.42 -16.99
N VAL A 254 -2.87 -3.18 -17.44
CA VAL A 254 -3.35 -1.98 -16.77
C VAL A 254 -3.93 -1.02 -17.80
N GLU A 255 -5.22 -0.80 -17.77
CA GLU A 255 -5.86 0.22 -18.60
C GLU A 255 -5.78 1.57 -17.87
N LEU A 256 -5.23 2.59 -18.54
CA LEU A 256 -5.21 3.97 -18.03
C LEU A 256 -6.17 4.83 -18.86
N SER A 257 -7.02 5.61 -18.19
CA SER A 257 -7.78 6.67 -18.88
C SER A 257 -6.91 7.89 -19.13
N GLU A 258 -7.37 8.79 -20.01
CA GLU A 258 -6.80 10.12 -20.12
C GLU A 258 -6.93 10.91 -18.81
N VAL A 259 -5.98 11.85 -18.60
CA VAL A 259 -6.01 12.76 -17.45
C VAL A 259 -7.00 13.88 -17.71
N GLU A 260 -8.05 13.94 -16.92
CA GLU A 260 -9.12 14.94 -17.05
C GLU A 260 -9.20 15.86 -15.83
N LYS A 261 -9.84 17.02 -15.99
CA LYS A 261 -10.18 17.90 -14.87
C LYS A 261 -11.52 17.49 -14.29
N LYS A 262 -11.54 17.10 -13.04
CA LYS A 262 -12.75 16.76 -12.27
C LYS A 262 -12.96 17.73 -11.11
N SER A 263 -14.16 17.72 -10.53
CA SER A 263 -14.52 18.50 -9.35
C SER A 263 -15.40 17.68 -8.44
N ILE A 264 -15.25 17.89 -7.14
CA ILE A 264 -16.11 17.33 -6.07
C ILE A 264 -16.61 18.45 -5.16
N ASP A 265 -17.74 18.22 -4.52
CA ASP A 265 -18.27 19.08 -3.48
C ASP A 265 -18.17 18.35 -2.13
N ILE A 266 -17.22 18.80 -1.28
CA ILE A 266 -17.05 18.28 0.08
C ILE A 266 -18.03 18.98 1.02
N PRO A 267 -18.87 18.25 1.79
CA PRO A 267 -19.79 18.81 2.75
C PRO A 267 -19.11 19.72 3.79
N GLN A 268 -19.77 20.79 4.22
CA GLN A 268 -19.18 21.78 5.13
C GLN A 268 -18.93 21.23 6.54
N ASP A 269 -19.76 20.34 7.02
CA ASP A 269 -19.60 19.62 8.28
C ASP A 269 -18.33 18.75 8.28
N VAL A 270 -18.04 18.07 7.15
CA VAL A 270 -16.80 17.30 6.97
C VAL A 270 -15.58 18.21 6.99
N VAL A 271 -15.66 19.38 6.33
CA VAL A 271 -14.58 20.38 6.36
C VAL A 271 -14.32 20.85 7.79
N ALA A 272 -15.39 21.17 8.53
CA ALA A 272 -15.27 21.62 9.93
C ALA A 272 -14.67 20.53 10.83
N SER A 273 -15.06 19.27 10.62
CA SER A 273 -14.51 18.12 11.37
C SER A 273 -13.02 17.95 11.13
N VAL A 274 -12.57 17.98 9.87
CA VAL A 274 -11.14 17.83 9.52
C VAL A 274 -10.30 18.99 10.10
N ILE A 275 -10.81 20.23 10.07
CA ILE A 275 -10.13 21.37 10.67
C ILE A 275 -10.00 21.19 12.19
N ALA A 276 -11.09 20.79 12.87
CA ALA A 276 -11.08 20.60 14.32
C ALA A 276 -10.10 19.48 14.74
N GLU A 277 -10.03 18.40 13.98
CA GLU A 277 -9.07 17.31 14.21
C GLU A 277 -7.63 17.77 14.00
N HIS A 278 -7.37 18.52 12.94
CA HIS A 278 -6.05 19.11 12.68
C HIS A 278 -5.62 20.03 13.82
N ASP A 279 -6.50 20.92 14.26
CA ASP A 279 -6.20 21.89 15.34
C ASP A 279 -5.87 21.14 16.65
N LYS A 280 -6.56 20.04 16.93
CA LYS A 280 -6.29 19.17 18.07
C LYS A 280 -4.89 18.54 17.99
N ILE A 281 -4.53 18.00 16.83
CA ILE A 281 -3.19 17.41 16.58
C ILE A 281 -2.09 18.48 16.77
N VAL A 282 -2.30 19.69 16.25
CA VAL A 282 -1.36 20.81 16.41
C VAL A 282 -1.19 21.19 17.89
N GLU A 283 -2.28 21.25 18.65
CA GLU A 283 -2.24 21.56 20.09
C GLU A 283 -1.51 20.47 20.91
N GLU A 284 -1.78 19.19 20.60
CA GLU A 284 -1.10 18.06 21.24
C GLU A 284 0.40 18.09 20.94
N ARG A 285 0.79 18.37 19.69
CA ARG A 285 2.20 18.48 19.28
C ARG A 285 2.92 19.63 19.96
N LYS A 286 2.26 20.79 20.11
CA LYS A 286 2.82 21.92 20.86
C LYS A 286 3.05 21.56 22.33
N LYS A 287 2.16 20.80 22.96
CA LYS A 287 2.33 20.34 24.33
C LYS A 287 3.53 19.39 24.46
N GLN A 288 3.64 18.41 23.56
CA GLN A 288 4.78 17.49 23.54
C GLN A 288 6.10 18.21 23.37
N MET A 289 6.19 19.17 22.42
CA MET A 289 7.40 19.96 22.23
C MET A 289 7.77 20.79 23.47
N ALA A 290 6.77 21.36 24.16
CA ALA A 290 7.01 22.13 25.39
C ALA A 290 7.48 21.22 26.56
N GLU A 291 6.97 19.98 26.64
CA GLU A 291 7.42 18.98 27.62
C GLU A 291 8.85 18.52 27.30
N GLU A 292 9.16 18.24 26.03
CA GLU A 292 10.52 17.89 25.60
C GLU A 292 11.55 19.04 25.81
N GLU A 293 11.14 20.30 25.65
CA GLU A 293 12.00 21.45 25.97
C GLU A 293 12.23 21.57 27.47
N GLN A 294 11.24 21.29 28.32
CA GLN A 294 11.42 21.29 29.78
C GLN A 294 12.30 20.14 30.26
N GLU A 295 12.21 18.95 29.64
CA GLU A 295 13.10 17.82 29.97
C GLU A 295 14.53 18.05 29.49
N LYS A 296 14.75 18.87 28.46
CA LYS A 296 16.09 19.24 27.95
C LYS A 296 16.78 20.32 28.75
N VAL A 297 16.08 21.02 29.62
CA VAL A 297 16.70 21.92 30.61
C VAL A 297 17.27 21.05 31.72
N VAL A 298 18.39 20.41 31.47
CA VAL A 298 19.25 19.86 32.52
C VAL A 298 19.77 21.08 33.27
N ASP A 299 19.36 21.23 34.52
CA ASP A 299 19.91 22.28 35.39
C ASP A 299 21.41 22.01 35.52
N GLU A 300 22.26 22.97 35.11
CA GLU A 300 23.71 22.82 35.24
C GLU A 300 24.13 22.48 36.68
N SER A 301 23.27 22.74 37.66
CA SER A 301 23.49 22.40 39.08
C SER A 301 23.36 20.88 39.35
N ASP A 302 22.78 20.10 38.48
CA ASP A 302 22.62 18.65 38.64
C ASP A 302 23.73 17.85 37.95
N LEU A 303 24.61 18.52 37.19
CA LEU A 303 25.76 17.88 36.53
C LEU A 303 26.99 17.87 37.45
N THR A 304 27.64 16.71 37.50
CA THR A 304 28.94 16.61 38.18
C THR A 304 30.02 17.41 37.42
N ASP A 305 31.06 17.88 38.10
CA ASP A 305 32.19 18.60 37.49
C ASP A 305 32.82 17.83 36.32
N GLU A 306 32.79 16.49 36.36
CA GLU A 306 33.31 15.61 35.33
C GLU A 306 32.42 15.59 34.08
N GLU A 307 31.09 15.59 34.23
CA GLU A 307 30.12 15.69 33.14
C GLU A 307 30.12 17.06 32.47
N LEU A 308 30.28 18.12 33.24
CA LEU A 308 30.49 19.51 32.77
C LEU A 308 31.75 19.62 31.91
N GLU A 309 32.86 19.02 32.33
CA GLU A 309 34.12 19.02 31.59
C GLU A 309 34.03 18.22 30.27
N ILE A 310 33.30 17.10 30.27
CA ILE A 310 33.02 16.31 29.06
C ILE A 310 32.16 17.09 28.07
N MET A 311 31.11 17.79 28.54
CA MET A 311 30.26 18.66 27.72
C MET A 311 31.02 19.81 27.12
N ARG A 312 31.86 20.53 27.91
CA ARG A 312 32.71 21.64 27.43
C ARG A 312 33.65 21.16 26.31
N LYS A 313 34.32 20.02 26.51
CA LYS A 313 35.20 19.43 25.47
C LYS A 313 34.45 18.97 24.20
N LYS A 314 33.22 18.50 24.33
CA LYS A 314 32.43 17.96 23.20
C LYS A 314 31.75 19.03 22.37
N PHE A 315 31.39 20.16 22.98
CA PHE A 315 30.63 21.24 22.35
C PHE A 315 31.41 22.58 22.21
N GLY A 316 32.68 22.62 22.64
CA GLY A 316 33.55 23.76 22.39
C GLY A 316 33.19 25.05 23.17
N PHE A 317 32.59 24.87 24.35
CA PHE A 317 32.41 26.00 25.30
C PHE A 317 33.64 26.10 26.18
N ASP A 318 34.47 27.11 25.89
CA ASP A 318 35.55 27.55 26.78
C ASP A 318 35.03 28.54 27.81
#